data_0f53babf67255af70410115e47c87d5b
#
_entry.id   0f53babf67255af70410115e47c87d5b
#
_cell.length_a   1.000
_cell.length_b   1.000
_cell.length_c   1.000
_cell.angle_alpha   90.00
_cell.angle_beta   90.00
_cell.angle_gamma   90.00
#
_symmetry.space_group_name_H-M   'P 1'
#
loop_
_entity.id
_entity.type
_entity.pdbx_description
1 polymer ?
#
loop_
_entity_poly.entity_id
_entity_poly.type
_entity_poly.pdbx_seq_one_letter_code
_entity_poly.pdbx_strand_id
1 'polypeptide(L)'
;MSAIYSNTCTIETNTIAPYWDDLLPPGGGSIRYQTLGTAPSRRFVVNWAVPHISGGTPYDIRAVLWEGTNRITFCYVDTTTGGAGTDSGASATVGIHGPTTFVNYSCNMPTVTDGTVIEFNTGP
;
A
#
# COMPACT_ATOMS: atom_id res chain seq x y z
N MET A 1 -2.35 2.22 24.94
CA MET A 1 -1.80 2.82 23.75
C MET A 1 -2.44 2.35 22.46
N SER A 2 -2.81 1.12 22.43
CA SER A 2 -3.37 0.54 21.22
C SER A 2 -4.57 1.27 20.66
N ALA A 3 -5.36 1.89 21.50
CA ALA A 3 -6.56 2.58 21.04
C ALA A 3 -6.31 3.78 20.13
N ILE A 4 -5.09 4.30 20.11
CA ILE A 4 -4.76 5.46 19.30
C ILE A 4 -4.59 5.15 17.81
N TYR A 5 -4.53 3.88 17.47
CA TYR A 5 -4.32 3.47 16.08
C TYR A 5 -5.59 2.95 15.45
N SER A 6 -6.72 3.51 15.83
CA SER A 6 -7.90 3.24 15.04
C SER A 6 -7.74 3.96 13.71
N ASN A 7 -7.71 3.18 12.64
CA ASN A 7 -7.66 3.72 11.32
C ASN A 7 -8.97 4.43 11.02
N THR A 8 -8.91 5.71 10.69
CA THR A 8 -10.10 6.54 10.45
C THR A 8 -10.61 6.45 9.02
N CYS A 9 -10.03 5.59 8.20
CA CYS A 9 -10.36 5.44 6.79
C CYS A 9 -10.07 6.67 5.94
N THR A 10 -9.15 7.51 6.39
CA THR A 10 -8.69 8.69 5.66
C THR A 10 -7.19 8.64 5.52
N ILE A 11 -6.70 9.17 4.42
CA ILE A 11 -5.28 9.35 4.16
C ILE A 11 -5.03 10.79 3.77
N GLU A 12 -3.81 11.25 3.96
CA GLU A 12 -3.43 12.61 3.63
C GLU A 12 -3.66 12.92 2.15
N THR A 13 -3.93 14.19 1.86
CA THR A 13 -4.04 14.68 0.48
C THR A 13 -2.72 14.45 -0.28
N ASN A 14 -2.81 14.17 -1.56
CA ASN A 14 -1.66 13.92 -2.44
C ASN A 14 -0.82 12.72 -1.98
N THR A 15 -1.50 11.65 -1.60
CA THR A 15 -0.88 10.44 -1.08
C THR A 15 -1.32 9.21 -1.86
N ILE A 16 -0.37 8.33 -2.11
CA ILE A 16 -0.60 7.00 -2.66
C ILE A 16 -0.37 6.03 -1.52
N ALA A 17 -1.44 5.35 -1.09
CA ALA A 17 -1.42 4.52 0.10
C ALA A 17 -1.83 3.08 -0.23
N PRO A 18 -0.88 2.22 -0.59
CA PRO A 18 -1.21 0.80 -0.82
C PRO A 18 -1.56 0.06 0.48
N TYR A 19 -1.07 0.55 1.62
CA TYR A 19 -1.33 -0.11 2.91
C TYR A 19 -1.07 0.90 4.03
N TRP A 20 -2.03 1.77 4.26
CA TRP A 20 -1.93 2.83 5.27
C TRP A 20 -2.22 2.24 6.64
N ASP A 21 -1.16 1.87 7.34
CA ASP A 21 -1.22 1.20 8.64
C ASP A 21 0.08 1.41 9.41
N ASP A 22 0.14 0.91 10.62
CA ASP A 22 1.31 0.98 11.48
C ASP A 22 2.36 -0.05 11.09
N LEU A 23 3.19 0.29 10.13
CA LEU A 23 4.30 -0.53 9.70
C LEU A 23 5.58 -0.07 10.37
N LEU A 24 6.44 -1.01 10.74
CA LEU A 24 7.64 -0.73 11.52
C LEU A 24 8.91 -1.16 10.74
N PRO A 25 9.48 -0.29 9.89
CA PRO A 25 10.70 -0.63 9.15
C PRO A 25 11.86 -1.12 10.01
N PRO A 26 12.16 -0.50 11.18
CA PRO A 26 13.24 -1.00 12.05
C PRO A 26 12.99 -2.41 12.61
N GLY A 27 11.78 -2.93 12.49
CA GLY A 27 11.43 -4.27 12.95
C GLY A 27 11.95 -5.40 12.09
N GLY A 28 12.80 -5.12 11.11
CA GLY A 28 13.41 -6.15 10.27
C GLY A 28 13.01 -6.08 8.81
N GLY A 29 12.56 -4.92 8.37
CA GLY A 29 12.13 -4.75 6.98
C GLY A 29 13.00 -3.80 6.18
N SER A 30 12.58 -3.56 4.95
CA SER A 30 13.23 -2.59 4.06
C SER A 30 12.18 -1.94 3.16
N ILE A 31 12.47 -0.71 2.75
CA ILE A 31 11.70 -0.01 1.73
C ILE A 31 12.67 0.29 0.59
N ARG A 32 12.31 -0.14 -0.61
CA ARG A 32 13.17 -0.02 -1.78
C ARG A 32 12.38 0.61 -2.93
N TYR A 33 13.09 1.25 -3.84
CA TYR A 33 12.48 1.78 -5.05
C TYR A 33 13.42 1.62 -6.23
N GLN A 34 12.84 1.57 -7.43
CA GLN A 34 13.60 1.45 -8.67
C GLN A 34 12.77 1.96 -9.83
N THR A 35 13.44 2.62 -10.76
CA THR A 35 12.86 2.96 -12.06
C THR A 35 13.28 1.91 -13.07
N LEU A 36 12.31 1.36 -13.79
CA LEU A 36 12.51 0.33 -14.81
C LEU A 36 12.00 0.83 -16.16
N GLY A 37 12.55 0.29 -17.22
CA GLY A 37 12.16 0.62 -18.59
C GLY A 37 12.90 1.83 -19.13
N THR A 38 12.43 2.30 -20.29
CA THR A 38 13.03 3.40 -21.03
C THR A 38 11.97 4.47 -21.29
N ALA A 39 12.35 5.73 -21.15
CA ALA A 39 11.45 6.85 -21.45
C ALA A 39 10.93 6.73 -22.90
N PRO A 40 9.68 7.03 -23.18
CA PRO A 40 8.66 7.60 -22.28
C PRO A 40 7.76 6.54 -21.60
N SER A 41 8.20 5.32 -21.49
CA SER A 41 7.40 4.18 -21.00
C SER A 41 8.03 3.55 -19.76
N ARG A 42 8.60 4.38 -18.86
CA ARG A 42 9.19 3.90 -17.62
C ARG A 42 8.12 3.57 -16.59
N ARG A 43 8.50 2.75 -15.62
CA ARG A 43 7.68 2.55 -14.42
C ARG A 43 8.55 2.72 -13.18
N PHE A 44 7.98 3.37 -12.19
CA PHE A 44 8.61 3.57 -10.89
C PHE A 44 7.96 2.61 -9.89
N VAL A 45 8.76 1.76 -9.29
CA VAL A 45 8.29 0.73 -8.36
C VAL A 45 8.80 1.04 -6.97
N VAL A 46 7.89 1.05 -6.00
CA VAL A 46 8.24 1.10 -4.58
C VAL A 46 7.81 -0.21 -3.94
N ASN A 47 8.71 -0.82 -3.19
CA ASN A 47 8.45 -2.08 -2.49
C ASN A 47 8.62 -1.87 -0.99
N TRP A 48 7.56 -2.13 -0.26
CA TRP A 48 7.57 -2.19 1.19
C TRP A 48 7.65 -3.64 1.62
N ALA A 49 8.78 -4.04 2.18
CA ALA A 49 8.97 -5.33 2.82
C ALA A 49 9.10 -5.05 4.33
N VAL A 50 7.98 -4.79 5.00
CA VAL A 50 7.95 -4.20 6.34
C VAL A 50 6.94 -4.93 7.21
N PRO A 51 7.29 -5.30 8.46
CA PRO A 51 6.32 -5.92 9.36
C PRO A 51 5.34 -4.89 9.94
N HIS A 52 4.20 -5.37 10.40
CA HIS A 52 3.30 -4.57 11.22
C HIS A 52 3.93 -4.33 12.60
N ILE A 53 3.59 -3.21 13.23
CA ILE A 53 4.13 -2.85 14.54
C ILE A 53 3.79 -3.88 15.62
N SER A 54 2.70 -4.60 15.47
CA SER A 54 2.29 -5.64 16.40
C SER A 54 3.12 -6.92 16.31
N GLY A 55 4.00 -7.04 15.32
CA GLY A 55 4.89 -8.18 15.14
C GLY A 55 4.62 -8.96 13.87
N GLY A 56 5.30 -10.10 13.74
CA GLY A 56 5.24 -10.92 12.55
C GLY A 56 6.42 -10.70 11.62
N THR A 57 6.41 -11.37 10.49
CA THR A 57 7.41 -11.18 9.44
C THR A 57 6.98 -10.07 8.49
N PRO A 58 7.89 -9.54 7.67
CA PRO A 58 7.53 -8.45 6.75
C PRO A 58 6.42 -8.82 5.75
N TYR A 59 5.48 -7.90 5.56
CA TYR A 59 4.63 -7.92 4.38
C TYR A 59 5.48 -7.63 3.14
N ASP A 60 4.99 -8.00 1.97
CA ASP A 60 5.59 -7.62 0.70
C ASP A 60 4.51 -6.95 -0.16
N ILE A 61 4.59 -5.62 -0.23
CA ILE A 61 3.58 -4.78 -0.89
C ILE A 61 4.30 -3.84 -1.84
N ARG A 62 3.76 -3.68 -3.04
CA ARG A 62 4.37 -2.84 -4.07
C ARG A 62 3.38 -1.86 -4.67
N ALA A 63 3.88 -0.67 -4.98
CA ALA A 63 3.18 0.31 -5.78
C ALA A 63 3.97 0.57 -7.05
N VAL A 64 3.28 0.66 -8.18
CA VAL A 64 3.88 0.95 -9.48
C VAL A 64 3.22 2.18 -10.07
N LEU A 65 4.04 3.18 -10.41
CA LEU A 65 3.61 4.37 -11.11
C LEU A 65 4.07 4.25 -12.56
N TRP A 66 3.11 4.29 -13.49
CA TRP A 66 3.36 4.08 -14.92
C TRP A 66 3.51 5.42 -15.63
N GLU A 67 4.66 5.63 -16.26
CA GLU A 67 4.90 6.84 -17.05
C GLU A 67 3.97 6.86 -18.28
N GLY A 68 3.39 8.01 -18.54
CA GLY A 68 2.60 8.24 -19.75
C GLY A 68 1.20 7.65 -19.79
N THR A 69 0.75 6.97 -18.74
CA THR A 69 -0.53 6.27 -18.75
C THR A 69 -1.51 6.67 -17.66
N ASN A 70 -1.11 7.52 -16.72
CA ASN A 70 -1.94 7.87 -15.57
C ASN A 70 -2.43 6.66 -14.76
N ARG A 71 -1.68 5.56 -14.79
CA ARG A 71 -2.02 4.36 -14.02
C ARG A 71 -1.16 4.23 -12.79
N ILE A 72 -1.78 3.76 -11.72
CA ILE A 72 -1.11 3.38 -10.47
C ILE A 72 -1.57 1.97 -10.14
N THR A 73 -0.62 1.07 -9.91
CA THR A 73 -0.93 -0.33 -9.62
C THR A 73 -0.43 -0.67 -8.23
N PHE A 74 -1.25 -1.33 -7.42
CA PHE A 74 -0.84 -1.92 -6.15
C PHE A 74 -0.77 -3.43 -6.30
N CYS A 75 0.33 -4.03 -5.84
CA CYS A 75 0.53 -5.47 -5.86
C CYS A 75 0.77 -5.97 -4.44
N TYR A 76 -0.04 -6.92 -4.00
CA TYR A 76 0.04 -7.51 -2.67
C TYR A 76 0.62 -8.91 -2.78
N VAL A 77 1.94 -9.01 -2.65
CA VAL A 77 2.66 -10.28 -2.82
C VAL A 77 2.46 -11.16 -1.59
N ASP A 78 2.61 -10.56 -0.41
CA ASP A 78 2.40 -11.26 0.86
C ASP A 78 1.85 -10.28 1.89
N THR A 79 0.64 -10.52 2.35
CA THR A 79 -0.05 -9.71 3.36
C THR A 79 -0.58 -10.56 4.51
N THR A 80 -0.04 -11.75 4.74
CA THR A 80 -0.57 -12.72 5.70
C THR A 80 0.46 -13.15 6.73
N THR A 81 1.35 -12.25 7.14
CA THR A 81 2.47 -12.58 8.02
C THR A 81 2.37 -11.97 9.41
N GLY A 82 1.38 -11.13 9.66
CA GLY A 82 1.27 -10.38 10.91
C GLY A 82 0.25 -10.93 11.90
N GLY A 83 -0.80 -11.53 11.40
CA GLY A 83 -1.90 -12.06 12.22
C GLY A 83 -3.26 -11.60 11.74
N ALA A 84 -4.32 -12.29 12.16
CA ALA A 84 -5.66 -12.12 11.61
C ALA A 84 -6.23 -10.70 11.74
N GLY A 85 -5.83 -9.97 12.77
CA GLY A 85 -6.32 -8.59 12.98
C GLY A 85 -5.65 -7.55 12.12
N THR A 86 -4.56 -7.88 11.42
CA THR A 86 -3.77 -6.95 10.63
C THR A 86 -3.51 -7.43 9.21
N ASP A 87 -3.65 -8.73 8.98
CA ASP A 87 -3.36 -9.32 7.67
C ASP A 87 -4.40 -8.90 6.62
N SER A 88 -3.96 -8.94 5.38
CA SER A 88 -4.81 -8.68 4.20
C SER A 88 -5.50 -7.31 4.24
N GLY A 89 -4.95 -6.36 4.97
CA GLY A 89 -5.53 -5.03 5.11
C GLY A 89 -6.59 -4.90 6.18
N ALA A 90 -6.70 -5.86 7.10
CA ALA A 90 -7.75 -5.86 8.13
C ALA A 90 -7.75 -4.62 9.03
N SER A 91 -6.59 -3.97 9.17
CA SER A 91 -6.44 -2.71 9.93
C SER A 91 -5.95 -1.54 9.07
N ALA A 92 -5.88 -1.71 7.77
CA ALA A 92 -5.31 -0.73 6.85
C ALA A 92 -6.37 0.04 6.07
N THR A 93 -6.00 1.24 5.62
CA THR A 93 -6.71 1.93 4.56
C THR A 93 -5.92 1.76 3.26
N VAL A 94 -6.63 1.42 2.19
CA VAL A 94 -6.04 1.23 0.87
C VAL A 94 -6.70 2.21 -0.10
N GLY A 95 -5.93 3.08 -0.70
CA GLY A 95 -6.47 4.05 -1.63
C GLY A 95 -5.47 5.06 -2.14
N ILE A 96 -5.97 6.03 -2.87
CA ILE A 96 -5.20 7.18 -3.34
C ILE A 96 -5.99 8.46 -3.05
N HIS A 97 -5.31 9.52 -2.70
CA HIS A 97 -5.92 10.81 -2.39
C HIS A 97 -5.18 11.92 -3.14
N GLY A 98 -5.81 12.40 -4.20
CA GLY A 98 -5.30 13.56 -4.96
C GLY A 98 -5.68 14.86 -4.29
N PRO A 99 -5.51 15.99 -4.99
CA PRO A 99 -5.80 17.30 -4.39
C PRO A 99 -7.29 17.52 -4.10
N THR A 100 -8.17 16.86 -4.86
CA THR A 100 -9.62 17.06 -4.72
C THR A 100 -10.42 15.76 -4.68
N THR A 101 -9.80 14.63 -4.94
CA THR A 101 -10.49 13.36 -5.06
C THR A 101 -9.82 12.29 -4.19
N PHE A 102 -10.61 11.60 -3.40
CA PHE A 102 -10.18 10.47 -2.59
C PHE A 102 -10.85 9.20 -3.10
N VAL A 103 -10.05 8.22 -3.51
CA VAL A 103 -10.52 6.89 -3.87
C VAL A 103 -10.14 5.94 -2.77
N ASN A 104 -11.12 5.55 -1.95
CA ASN A 104 -10.95 4.57 -0.89
C ASN A 104 -11.34 3.19 -1.44
N TYR A 105 -10.35 2.35 -1.66
CA TYR A 105 -10.61 0.99 -2.12
C TYR A 105 -11.09 0.10 -0.97
N SER A 106 -10.44 0.23 0.18
CA SER A 106 -10.70 -0.63 1.34
C SER A 106 -10.28 0.07 2.62
N CYS A 107 -11.00 -0.18 3.70
CA CYS A 107 -10.65 0.34 5.01
C CYS A 107 -11.04 -0.67 6.08
N ASN A 108 -10.06 -1.09 6.87
CA ASN A 108 -10.26 -2.01 8.01
C ASN A 108 -11.01 -3.29 7.61
N MET A 109 -10.75 -3.78 6.42
CA MET A 109 -11.34 -4.98 5.89
C MET A 109 -10.26 -5.86 5.23
N PRO A 110 -10.28 -7.18 5.43
CA PRO A 110 -9.23 -8.07 4.90
C PRO A 110 -9.45 -8.38 3.41
N THR A 111 -9.36 -7.36 2.57
CA THR A 111 -9.66 -7.47 1.13
C THR A 111 -8.43 -7.61 0.26
N VAL A 112 -7.24 -7.22 0.75
CA VAL A 112 -6.01 -7.27 -0.06
C VAL A 112 -5.20 -8.50 0.29
N THR A 113 -5.76 -9.65 -0.04
CA THR A 113 -5.14 -10.96 0.19
C THR A 113 -3.93 -11.16 -0.74
N ASP A 114 -3.12 -12.17 -0.44
CA ASP A 114 -1.95 -12.51 -1.25
C ASP A 114 -2.33 -12.70 -2.72
N GLY A 115 -1.57 -12.07 -3.62
CA GLY A 115 -1.81 -12.12 -5.04
C GLY A 115 -2.80 -11.08 -5.57
N THR A 116 -3.39 -10.26 -4.71
CA THR A 116 -4.30 -9.19 -5.14
C THR A 116 -3.53 -8.11 -5.91
N VAL A 117 -4.10 -7.68 -7.02
CA VAL A 117 -3.62 -6.55 -7.81
C VAL A 117 -4.75 -5.55 -8.00
N ILE A 118 -4.50 -4.29 -7.68
CA ILE A 118 -5.46 -3.21 -7.84
C ILE A 118 -4.86 -2.20 -8.81
N GLU A 119 -5.63 -1.75 -9.76
CA GLU A 119 -5.20 -0.70 -10.67
C GLU A 119 -6.11 0.52 -10.57
N PHE A 120 -5.50 1.68 -10.36
CA PHE A 120 -6.19 2.96 -10.44
C PHE A 120 -5.83 3.61 -11.76
N ASN A 121 -6.86 4.09 -12.47
CA ASN A 121 -6.68 4.88 -13.67
C ASN A 121 -7.06 6.31 -13.33
N THR A 122 -6.06 7.20 -13.26
CA THR A 122 -6.21 8.52 -12.63
C THR A 122 -6.55 9.63 -13.60
N GLY A 123 -6.91 9.31 -14.81
CA GLY A 123 -7.28 10.35 -15.73
C GLY A 123 -7.76 9.84 -17.07
N PRO A 124 -8.25 10.75 -17.90
CA PRO A 124 -8.62 10.41 -19.26
C PRO A 124 -7.42 10.06 -20.12
#